data_13109b61d50f1409d0c2cd884efd7ffa
#
_entry.id   13109b61d50f1409d0c2cd884efd7ffa
#
_cell.length_a   1.000
_cell.length_b   1.000
_cell.length_c   1.000
_cell.angle_alpha   90.00
_cell.angle_beta   90.00
_cell.angle_gamma   90.00
#
_symmetry.space_group_name_H-M   'P 1'
#
loop_
_entity.id
_entity.type
_entity.pdbx_description
1 polymer ?
#
loop_
_entity_poly.entity_id
_entity_poly.type
_entity_poly.pdbx_seq_one_letter_code
_entity_poly.pdbx_strand_id
1 'polypeptide(L)'
;MLAESRTTIKSWIERIVGSGVSVYCDFVPDYESSQSVVCFNLQNVELTRTLDMSSTLFWATVKIIISSRNRADADAVVDSLLDQSFDDDNTSGIKNIFFESLHDLDFDPDVDYFYSSMLTLKLNIDVIE
;
A
#
# COMPACT_ATOMS: atom_id res chain seq x y z
N MET A 1 12.28 5.31 -12.05
CA MET A 1 12.39 5.12 -10.59
C MET A 1 11.04 5.25 -9.89
N LEU A 2 10.37 6.39 -9.91
CA LEU A 2 9.08 6.55 -9.21
C LEU A 2 7.95 5.75 -9.85
N ALA A 3 7.82 5.77 -11.17
CA ALA A 3 6.79 5.02 -11.88
C ALA A 3 6.92 3.51 -11.62
N GLU A 4 8.12 3.01 -11.67
CA GLU A 4 8.42 1.59 -11.42
C GLU A 4 8.13 1.22 -9.96
N SER A 5 8.45 2.12 -9.02
CA SER A 5 8.17 1.90 -7.60
C SER A 5 6.69 1.84 -7.32
N ARG A 6 5.88 2.70 -7.95
CA ARG A 6 4.42 2.64 -7.81
C ARG A 6 3.87 1.33 -8.38
N THR A 7 4.38 0.88 -9.52
CA THR A 7 4.01 -0.40 -10.11
C THR A 7 4.38 -1.57 -9.19
N THR A 8 5.58 -1.53 -8.61
CA THR A 8 6.04 -2.55 -7.67
C THR A 8 5.14 -2.62 -6.44
N ILE A 9 4.81 -1.48 -5.86
CA ILE A 9 3.94 -1.40 -4.68
C ILE A 9 2.54 -1.92 -5.02
N LYS A 10 1.99 -1.49 -6.15
CA LYS A 10 0.67 -1.93 -6.59
C LYS A 10 0.62 -3.45 -6.75
N SER A 11 1.59 -4.03 -7.44
CA SER A 11 1.68 -5.48 -7.65
C SER A 11 1.81 -6.23 -6.33
N TRP A 12 2.59 -5.71 -5.41
CA TRP A 12 2.77 -6.29 -4.09
C TRP A 12 1.45 -6.31 -3.31
N ILE A 13 0.72 -5.19 -3.29
CA ILE A 13 -0.58 -5.12 -2.61
C ILE A 13 -1.59 -6.06 -3.29
N GLU A 14 -1.66 -6.05 -4.61
CA GLU A 14 -2.59 -6.92 -5.36
C GLU A 14 -2.38 -8.41 -5.04
N ARG A 15 -1.13 -8.82 -4.90
CA ARG A 15 -0.79 -10.20 -4.57
C ARG A 15 -1.24 -10.57 -3.15
N ILE A 16 -1.13 -9.64 -2.20
CA ILE A 16 -1.51 -9.88 -0.81
C ILE A 16 -3.02 -9.95 -0.65
N VAL A 17 -3.75 -8.99 -1.24
CA VAL A 17 -5.19 -8.85 -1.03
C VAL A 17 -6.03 -9.80 -1.88
N GLY A 18 -5.47 -10.30 -2.97
CA GLY A 18 -6.14 -11.27 -3.83
C GLY A 18 -7.10 -10.65 -4.85
N SER A 19 -7.79 -11.53 -5.59
CA SER A 19 -8.55 -11.13 -6.78
C SER A 19 -9.89 -10.42 -6.49
N GLY A 20 -10.38 -10.49 -5.26
CA GLY A 20 -11.66 -9.88 -4.89
C GLY A 20 -11.56 -8.40 -4.49
N VAL A 21 -10.36 -7.83 -4.49
CA VAL A 21 -10.11 -6.47 -4.02
C VAL A 21 -9.46 -5.68 -5.16
N SER A 22 -10.01 -4.51 -5.46
CA SER A 22 -9.44 -3.62 -6.48
C SER A 22 -8.40 -2.70 -5.85
N VAL A 23 -7.25 -2.54 -6.51
CA VAL A 23 -6.13 -1.74 -6.01
C VAL A 23 -5.85 -0.60 -6.98
N TYR A 24 -5.80 0.61 -6.46
CA TYR A 24 -5.55 1.82 -7.24
C TYR A 24 -4.41 2.63 -6.63
N CYS A 25 -3.74 3.40 -7.48
CA CYS A 25 -2.73 4.37 -7.07
C CYS A 25 -3.32 5.78 -7.18
N ASP A 26 -3.23 6.55 -6.10
CA ASP A 26 -3.61 7.96 -5.97
C ASP A 26 -5.11 8.25 -5.95
N PHE A 27 -5.93 7.61 -6.78
CA PHE A 27 -7.38 7.85 -6.75
C PHE A 27 -8.17 6.62 -7.17
N VAL A 28 -9.43 6.57 -6.72
CA VAL A 28 -10.37 5.50 -7.07
C VAL A 28 -11.35 6.04 -8.12
N PRO A 29 -11.52 5.35 -9.26
CA PRO A 29 -12.48 5.79 -10.26
C PRO A 29 -13.94 5.75 -9.76
N ASP A 30 -14.77 6.67 -10.25
CA ASP A 30 -16.18 6.76 -9.84
C ASP A 30 -17.00 5.50 -10.16
N TYR A 31 -16.57 4.72 -11.15
CA TYR A 31 -17.28 3.50 -11.55
C TYR A 31 -16.91 2.26 -10.72
N GLU A 32 -16.09 2.42 -9.70
CA GLU A 32 -15.67 1.28 -8.88
C GLU A 32 -16.84 0.69 -8.11
N SER A 33 -17.05 -0.62 -8.24
CA SER A 33 -18.17 -1.32 -7.63
C SER A 33 -17.75 -2.55 -6.81
N SER A 34 -16.46 -2.76 -6.62
CA SER A 34 -15.95 -3.89 -5.82
C SER A 34 -16.37 -3.80 -4.36
N GLN A 35 -16.46 -4.95 -3.69
CA GLN A 35 -16.80 -5.02 -2.26
C GLN A 35 -15.77 -4.31 -1.39
N SER A 36 -14.50 -4.42 -1.75
CA SER A 36 -13.40 -3.76 -1.06
C SER A 36 -12.48 -3.09 -2.07
N VAL A 37 -11.96 -1.93 -1.71
CA VAL A 37 -11.05 -1.15 -2.54
C VAL A 37 -9.86 -0.72 -1.71
N VAL A 38 -8.69 -0.82 -2.31
CA VAL A 38 -7.44 -0.33 -1.71
C VAL A 38 -6.90 0.78 -2.61
N CYS A 39 -6.60 1.92 -2.01
CA CYS A 39 -5.97 3.03 -2.72
C CYS A 39 -4.72 3.44 -1.95
N PHE A 40 -3.58 3.50 -2.62
CA PHE A 40 -2.33 3.88 -1.98
C PHE A 40 -1.73 5.11 -2.64
N ASN A 41 -0.92 5.82 -1.87
CA ASN A 41 -0.08 6.88 -2.42
C ASN A 41 1.27 6.94 -1.70
N LEU A 42 2.23 7.54 -2.36
CA LEU A 42 3.55 7.81 -1.79
C LEU A 42 3.50 9.16 -1.07
N GLN A 43 3.67 9.13 0.26
CA GLN A 43 3.67 10.33 1.08
C GLN A 43 5.02 11.02 1.12
N ASN A 44 6.07 10.20 1.21
CA ASN A 44 7.43 10.70 1.30
C ASN A 44 8.37 9.68 0.69
N VAL A 45 9.36 10.16 -0.01
CA VAL A 45 10.37 9.32 -0.66
C VAL A 45 11.74 9.84 -0.25
N GLU A 46 12.57 8.96 0.29
CA GLU A 46 13.93 9.25 0.67
C GLU A 46 14.89 8.43 -0.19
N LEU A 47 15.85 9.10 -0.78
CA LEU A 47 16.89 8.48 -1.60
C LEU A 47 18.24 8.70 -0.94
N THR A 48 18.99 7.62 -0.78
CA THR A 48 20.37 7.69 -0.31
C THR A 48 21.24 6.94 -1.30
N ARG A 49 22.24 7.60 -1.85
CA ARG A 49 23.22 6.99 -2.76
C ARG A 49 24.54 6.79 -2.05
N THR A 50 25.21 5.70 -2.40
CA THR A 50 26.57 5.47 -1.92
C THR A 50 27.53 6.47 -2.55
N LEU A 51 28.68 6.69 -1.91
CA LEU A 51 29.69 7.66 -2.41
C LEU A 51 30.19 7.33 -3.81
N ASP A 52 30.26 6.06 -4.16
CA ASP A 52 30.70 5.61 -5.48
C ASP A 52 29.55 5.50 -6.50
N MET A 53 28.34 5.89 -6.10
CA MET A 53 27.13 5.84 -6.93
C MET A 53 26.73 4.44 -7.39
N SER A 54 27.27 3.40 -6.73
CA SER A 54 27.01 2.00 -7.13
C SER A 54 25.68 1.47 -6.62
N SER A 55 25.10 2.08 -5.62
CA SER A 55 23.80 1.66 -5.12
C SER A 55 22.98 2.85 -4.62
N THR A 56 21.66 2.69 -4.69
CA THR A 56 20.69 3.67 -4.21
C THR A 56 19.73 2.97 -3.26
N LEU A 57 19.57 3.53 -2.08
CA LEU A 57 18.54 3.10 -1.14
C LEU A 57 17.31 3.98 -1.33
N PHE A 58 16.21 3.32 -1.61
CA PHE A 58 14.93 3.99 -1.84
C PHE A 58 13.97 3.60 -0.71
N TRP A 59 13.61 4.58 0.11
CA TRP A 59 12.64 4.40 1.19
C TRP A 59 11.38 5.20 0.86
N ALA A 60 10.25 4.54 0.89
CA ALA A 60 8.98 5.19 0.63
C ALA A 60 8.04 5.04 1.82
N THR A 61 7.48 6.15 2.27
CA THR A 61 6.35 6.13 3.20
C THR A 61 5.09 6.05 2.36
N VAL A 62 4.34 4.98 2.55
CA VAL A 62 3.15 4.68 1.75
C VAL A 62 1.92 4.74 2.65
N LYS A 63 0.94 5.52 2.25
CA LYS A 63 -0.38 5.50 2.87
C LYS A 63 -1.28 4.60 2.05
N ILE A 64 -1.89 3.64 2.73
CA ILE A 64 -2.80 2.68 2.11
C ILE A 64 -4.16 2.89 2.76
N ILE A 65 -5.14 3.31 1.96
CA ILE A 65 -6.52 3.45 2.43
C ILE A 65 -7.30 2.23 1.98
N ILE A 66 -7.83 1.50 2.95
CA ILE A 66 -8.65 0.31 2.73
C ILE A 66 -10.09 0.70 2.99
N SER A 67 -10.95 0.57 1.98
CA SER A 67 -12.36 0.89 2.10
C SER A 67 -13.21 -0.33 1.75
N SER A 68 -14.24 -0.59 2.53
CA SER A 68 -15.10 -1.77 2.35
C SER A 68 -16.54 -1.46 2.74
N ARG A 69 -17.46 -2.25 2.19
CA ARG A 69 -18.88 -2.09 2.48
C ARG A 69 -19.27 -2.63 3.85
N ASN A 70 -18.43 -3.49 4.46
CA ASN A 70 -18.62 -3.93 5.82
C ASN A 70 -17.28 -3.99 6.57
N ARG A 71 -17.38 -3.92 7.90
CA ARG A 71 -16.19 -3.87 8.76
C ARG A 71 -15.35 -5.14 8.68
N ALA A 72 -15.99 -6.30 8.59
CA ALA A 72 -15.27 -7.57 8.57
C ALA A 72 -14.36 -7.68 7.34
N ASP A 73 -14.83 -7.23 6.18
CA ASP A 73 -14.04 -7.25 4.95
C ASP A 73 -12.87 -6.26 5.03
N ALA A 74 -13.10 -5.07 5.58
CA ALA A 74 -12.04 -4.09 5.77
C ALA A 74 -10.95 -4.63 6.69
N ASP A 75 -11.35 -5.22 7.81
CA ASP A 75 -10.41 -5.81 8.78
C ASP A 75 -9.64 -6.98 8.18
N ALA A 76 -10.28 -7.80 7.35
CA ALA A 76 -9.60 -8.90 6.68
C ALA A 76 -8.48 -8.43 5.75
N VAL A 77 -8.70 -7.35 4.99
CA VAL A 77 -7.69 -6.77 4.13
C VAL A 77 -6.55 -6.18 4.96
N VAL A 78 -6.88 -5.46 6.03
CA VAL A 78 -5.87 -4.89 6.94
C VAL A 78 -5.01 -6.00 7.55
N ASP A 79 -5.64 -7.07 8.04
CA ASP A 79 -4.92 -8.20 8.63
C ASP A 79 -3.96 -8.85 7.62
N SER A 80 -4.39 -9.01 6.39
CA SER A 80 -3.53 -9.56 5.33
C SER A 80 -2.30 -8.69 5.09
N LEU A 81 -2.48 -7.37 5.08
CA LEU A 81 -1.37 -6.44 4.89
C LEU A 81 -0.44 -6.40 6.11
N LEU A 82 -1.00 -6.46 7.32
CA LEU A 82 -0.19 -6.49 8.55
C LEU A 82 0.65 -7.75 8.65
N ASP A 83 0.12 -8.89 8.25
CA ASP A 83 0.89 -10.14 8.23
C ASP A 83 2.14 -10.00 7.36
N GLN A 84 2.01 -9.34 6.20
CA GLN A 84 3.14 -9.11 5.31
C GLN A 84 4.09 -8.03 5.80
N SER A 85 3.61 -7.08 6.61
CA SER A 85 4.46 -6.00 7.10
C SER A 85 5.50 -6.47 8.13
N PHE A 86 5.35 -7.67 8.67
CA PHE A 86 6.32 -8.25 9.61
C PHE A 86 7.32 -9.18 8.92
N ASP A 87 7.08 -9.58 7.68
CA ASP A 87 7.93 -10.49 6.93
C ASP A 87 8.58 -9.79 5.75
N ASP A 88 9.88 -10.01 5.57
CA ASP A 88 10.58 -9.51 4.39
C ASP A 88 10.11 -10.26 3.14
N ASP A 89 9.73 -9.53 2.11
CA ASP A 89 9.34 -10.12 0.83
C ASP A 89 10.38 -9.80 -0.24
N ASN A 90 11.33 -10.73 -0.42
CA ASN A 90 12.41 -10.56 -1.37
C ASN A 90 11.99 -10.80 -2.83
N THR A 91 10.79 -11.34 -3.06
CA THR A 91 10.35 -11.70 -4.41
C THR A 91 9.68 -10.57 -5.16
N SER A 92 9.20 -9.56 -4.44
CA SER A 92 8.43 -8.45 -5.02
C SER A 92 9.26 -7.20 -5.33
N GLY A 93 10.54 -7.20 -4.97
CA GLY A 93 11.37 -5.99 -5.04
C GLY A 93 11.30 -5.12 -3.80
N ILE A 94 10.54 -5.54 -2.82
CA ILE A 94 10.44 -4.85 -1.52
C ILE A 94 11.31 -5.59 -0.53
N LYS A 95 12.34 -4.91 -0.02
CA LYS A 95 13.34 -5.54 0.85
C LYS A 95 13.00 -5.49 2.32
N ASN A 96 12.44 -4.39 2.78
CA ASN A 96 12.08 -4.21 4.18
C ASN A 96 10.75 -3.52 4.28
N ILE A 97 9.96 -3.91 5.28
CA ILE A 97 8.64 -3.37 5.52
C ILE A 97 8.56 -2.97 6.99
N PHE A 98 8.25 -1.70 7.26
CA PHE A 98 8.06 -1.19 8.62
C PHE A 98 6.65 -0.66 8.75
N PHE A 99 5.92 -1.19 9.72
CA PHE A 99 4.61 -0.70 10.10
C PHE A 99 4.77 0.57 10.93
N GLU A 100 4.08 1.64 10.56
CA GLU A 100 4.14 2.90 11.30
C GLU A 100 2.86 3.16 12.09
N SER A 101 1.70 3.09 11.43
CA SER A 101 0.43 3.39 12.10
C SER A 101 -0.76 2.82 11.36
N LEU A 102 -1.85 2.66 12.10
CA LEU A 102 -3.16 2.28 11.56
C LEU A 102 -4.21 3.17 12.21
N HIS A 103 -5.05 3.79 11.40
CA HIS A 103 -6.16 4.62 11.87
C HIS A 103 -7.44 4.22 11.15
N ASP A 104 -8.52 4.06 11.92
CA ASP A 104 -9.84 4.01 11.31
C ASP A 104 -10.24 5.44 10.92
N LEU A 105 -10.82 5.58 9.73
CA LEU A 105 -11.27 6.87 9.24
C LEU A 105 -12.74 7.09 9.63
N ASP A 106 -13.13 8.36 9.66
CA ASP A 106 -14.49 8.74 10.03
C ASP A 106 -15.50 8.14 9.05
N PHE A 107 -16.64 7.73 9.59
CA PHE A 107 -17.75 7.21 8.81
C PHE A 107 -18.42 8.34 8.02
N ASP A 108 -18.60 8.13 6.72
CA ASP A 108 -19.34 9.06 5.85
C ASP A 108 -20.49 8.31 5.18
N PRO A 109 -21.75 8.59 5.58
CA PRO A 109 -22.91 7.89 5.03
C PRO A 109 -23.24 8.27 3.57
N ASP A 110 -22.60 9.32 3.04
CA ASP A 110 -22.86 9.78 1.67
C ASP A 110 -22.01 9.06 0.63
N VAL A 111 -21.08 8.21 1.04
CA VAL A 111 -20.23 7.42 0.13
C VAL A 111 -20.61 5.94 0.18
N ASP A 112 -20.32 5.23 -0.93
CA ASP A 112 -20.66 3.82 -1.08
C ASP A 112 -19.85 2.89 -0.16
N TYR A 113 -18.65 3.33 0.24
CA TYR A 113 -17.75 2.57 1.12
C TYR A 113 -17.81 3.18 2.51
N PHE A 114 -18.46 2.49 3.44
CA PHE A 114 -18.76 3.04 4.78
C PHE A 114 -17.63 2.86 5.78
N TYR A 115 -16.77 1.86 5.58
CA TYR A 115 -15.71 1.53 6.53
C TYR A 115 -14.37 1.71 5.86
N SER A 116 -13.57 2.62 6.38
CA SER A 116 -12.25 2.91 5.83
C SER A 116 -11.21 2.92 6.93
N SER A 117 -10.04 2.38 6.62
CA SER A 117 -8.88 2.40 7.49
C SER A 117 -7.68 2.91 6.71
N MET A 118 -6.79 3.64 7.37
CA MET A 118 -5.57 4.13 6.78
C MET A 118 -4.37 3.46 7.44
N LEU A 119 -3.62 2.70 6.66
CA LEU A 119 -2.41 2.03 7.09
C LEU A 119 -1.20 2.78 6.52
N THR A 120 -0.27 3.15 7.39
CA THR A 120 0.97 3.81 6.96
C THR A 120 2.13 2.86 7.16
N LEU A 121 2.84 2.59 6.08
CA LEU A 121 4.00 1.72 6.04
C LEU A 121 5.21 2.47 5.49
N LYS A 122 6.39 2.06 5.92
CA LYS A 122 7.64 2.50 5.33
C LYS A 122 8.28 1.30 4.63
N LEU A 123 8.51 1.44 3.33
CA LEU A 123 9.02 0.36 2.49
C LEU A 123 10.41 0.70 1.95
N ASN A 124 11.32 -0.26 2.03
CA ASN A 124 12.59 -0.19 1.32
C ASN A 124 12.43 -0.96 0.01
N ILE A 125 12.55 -0.26 -1.10
CA ILE A 125 12.33 -0.81 -2.43
C ILE A 125 13.67 -0.93 -3.13
N ASP A 126 13.89 -2.08 -3.77
CA ASP A 126 15.08 -2.30 -4.57
C ASP A 126 14.96 -1.53 -5.88
N VAL A 127 15.86 -0.59 -6.08
CA VAL A 127 15.91 0.22 -7.30
C VAL A 127 17.04 -0.30 -8.16
N ILE A 128 16.69 -0.84 -9.32
CA ILE A 128 17.65 -1.27 -10.32
C ILE A 128 17.84 -0.11 -11.29
N GLU A 129 19.04 0.43 -11.32
CA GLU A 129 19.42 1.48 -12.26
C GLU A 129 20.15 0.91 -13.46
#